data_2bc21cabd99bde5defef7bb5a86c6437
#
_entry.id   2bc21cabd99bde5defef7bb5a86c6437
#
_cell.length_a   1.000
_cell.length_b   1.000
_cell.length_c   1.000
_cell.angle_alpha   90.00
_cell.angle_beta   90.00
_cell.angle_gamma   90.00
#
_symmetry.space_group_name_H-M   'P 1'
#
loop_
_entity.id
_entity.type
_entity.pdbx_description
1 polymer ?
#
loop_
_entity_poly.entity_id
_entity_poly.type
_entity_poly.pdbx_seq_one_letter_code
_entity_poly.pdbx_strand_id
1 'polypeptide(L)' 'MKYSSEFIQTMRDALEAVMATVPADQSVMGLKAAVAQCILQAAAHGQTSFDGLVAAASGQLQTIINMLS' A
#
# COMPACT_ATOMS: atom_id res chain seq x y z
N MET A 1 -17.87 -6.99 2.50
CA MET A 1 -17.01 -7.27 3.65
C MET A 1 -16.73 -5.98 4.40
N LYS A 2 -16.74 -6.06 5.72
CA LYS A 2 -16.51 -4.88 6.55
C LYS A 2 -15.20 -5.04 7.31
N TYR A 3 -14.42 -4.00 7.33
CA TYR A 3 -13.21 -3.94 8.14
C TYR A 3 -13.50 -3.11 9.39
N SER A 4 -12.88 -3.49 10.50
CA SER A 4 -13.00 -2.70 11.72
C SER A 4 -12.29 -1.36 11.55
N SER A 5 -12.66 -0.38 12.39
CA SER A 5 -11.98 0.91 12.37
C SER A 5 -10.50 0.77 12.66
N GLU A 6 -10.15 -0.16 13.55
CA GLU A 6 -8.74 -0.42 13.87
C GLU A 6 -8.00 -0.97 12.67
N PHE A 7 -8.63 -1.87 11.91
CA PHE A 7 -7.98 -2.43 10.74
C PHE A 7 -7.85 -1.38 9.64
N ILE A 8 -8.86 -0.53 9.47
CA ILE A 8 -8.78 0.56 8.50
C ILE A 8 -7.61 1.47 8.86
N GLN A 9 -7.42 1.77 10.15
CA GLN A 9 -6.29 2.58 10.58
C GLN A 9 -4.97 1.88 10.29
N THR A 10 -4.91 0.56 10.49
CA THR A 10 -3.73 -0.23 10.15
C THR A 10 -3.41 -0.13 8.66
N MET A 11 -4.43 -0.21 7.80
CA MET A 11 -4.22 -0.09 6.37
C MET A 11 -3.71 1.30 5.98
N ARG A 12 -4.24 2.34 6.61
CA ARG A 12 -3.79 3.70 6.35
C ARG A 12 -2.34 3.91 6.81
N ASP A 13 -2.01 3.36 7.97
CA ASP A 13 -0.64 3.45 8.48
C ASP A 13 0.32 2.71 7.55
N ALA A 14 -0.09 1.54 7.04
CA ALA A 14 0.73 0.79 6.10
C ALA A 14 0.94 1.58 4.81
N LEU A 15 -0.11 2.22 4.30
CA LEU A 15 0.00 3.06 3.11
C LEU A 15 1.00 4.18 3.31
N GLU A 16 0.90 4.87 4.44
CA GLU A 16 1.82 5.98 4.72
C GLU A 16 3.25 5.48 4.90
N ALA A 17 3.43 4.32 5.53
CA ALA A 17 4.77 3.75 5.70
C ALA A 17 5.41 3.43 4.35
N VAL A 18 4.63 2.86 3.43
CA VAL A 18 5.14 2.55 2.08
C VAL A 18 5.45 3.83 1.33
N MET A 19 4.55 4.80 1.36
CA MET A 19 4.76 6.06 0.65
C MET A 19 5.96 6.83 1.19
N ALA A 20 6.26 6.67 2.48
CA ALA A 20 7.42 7.34 3.07
C ALA A 20 8.75 6.82 2.53
N THR A 21 8.76 5.61 1.93
CA THR A 21 9.96 5.06 1.33
C THR A 21 10.17 5.50 -0.11
N VAL A 22 9.20 6.20 -0.69
CA VAL A 22 9.26 6.65 -2.08
C VAL A 22 9.95 8.01 -2.15
N PRO A 23 11.08 8.12 -2.88
CA PRO A 23 11.70 9.44 -3.07
C PRO A 23 10.74 10.39 -3.79
N ALA A 24 10.86 11.69 -3.49
CA ALA A 24 9.97 12.68 -4.06
C ALA A 24 10.01 12.68 -5.59
N ASP A 25 11.17 12.42 -6.17
CA ASP A 25 11.34 12.41 -7.62
C ASP A 25 10.74 11.16 -8.29
N GLN A 26 10.37 10.15 -7.51
CA GLN A 26 9.71 8.95 -8.01
C GLN A 26 8.22 8.93 -7.66
N SER A 27 7.73 9.97 -6.99
CA SER A 27 6.32 10.06 -6.63
C SER A 27 5.55 10.55 -7.85
N VAL A 28 4.94 9.61 -8.58
CA VAL A 28 4.18 9.92 -9.78
C VAL A 28 2.70 10.01 -9.45
N MET A 29 1.96 10.72 -10.32
CA MET A 29 0.51 10.86 -10.14
C MET A 29 -0.13 9.47 -10.16
N GLY A 30 -0.99 9.23 -9.20
CA GLY A 30 -1.69 7.95 -9.08
C GLY A 30 -0.94 6.88 -8.30
N LEU A 31 0.31 7.13 -7.91
CA LEU A 31 1.08 6.13 -7.18
C LEU A 31 0.42 5.78 -5.84
N LYS A 32 -0.02 6.78 -5.10
CA LYS A 32 -0.65 6.53 -3.80
C LYS A 32 -1.91 5.69 -3.95
N ALA A 33 -2.72 5.97 -4.97
CA ALA A 33 -3.93 5.21 -5.23
C ALA A 33 -3.60 3.76 -5.59
N ALA A 34 -2.57 3.55 -6.40
CA ALA A 34 -2.15 2.21 -6.80
C ALA A 34 -1.62 1.42 -5.60
N VAL A 35 -0.85 2.06 -4.73
CA VAL A 35 -0.35 1.42 -3.52
C VAL A 35 -1.51 1.07 -2.59
N ALA A 36 -2.47 1.98 -2.44
CA ALA A 36 -3.65 1.73 -1.63
C ALA A 36 -4.43 0.51 -2.15
N GLN A 37 -4.52 0.37 -3.47
CA GLN A 37 -5.18 -0.77 -4.09
C GLN A 37 -4.45 -2.08 -3.77
N CYS A 38 -3.13 -2.07 -3.80
CA CYS A 38 -2.34 -3.24 -3.41
C CYS A 38 -2.59 -3.64 -1.97
N ILE A 39 -2.70 -2.66 -1.08
CA ILE A 39 -2.98 -2.92 0.33
C ILE A 39 -4.37 -3.52 0.49
N LEU A 40 -5.36 -2.98 -0.21
CA LEU A 40 -6.72 -3.51 -0.16
C LEU A 40 -6.78 -4.95 -0.68
N GLN A 41 -6.07 -5.25 -1.76
CA GLN A 41 -6.02 -6.60 -2.29
C GLN A 41 -5.34 -7.56 -1.32
N ALA A 42 -4.25 -7.14 -0.70
CA ALA A 42 -3.58 -7.97 0.28
C ALA A 42 -4.50 -8.26 1.46
N ALA A 43 -5.25 -7.25 1.92
CA ALA A 43 -6.21 -7.45 3.00
C ALA A 43 -7.30 -8.44 2.59
N ALA A 44 -7.77 -8.36 1.35
CA ALA A 44 -8.78 -9.28 0.83
C ALA A 44 -8.27 -10.71 0.76
N HIS A 45 -6.95 -10.90 0.62
CA HIS A 45 -6.33 -12.21 0.58
C HIS A 45 -5.87 -12.70 1.96
N GLY A 46 -6.27 -12.01 3.02
CA GLY A 46 -6.01 -12.46 4.37
C GLY A 46 -4.87 -11.79 5.11
N GLN A 47 -4.19 -10.84 4.50
CA GLN A 47 -3.15 -10.09 5.19
C GLN A 47 -3.79 -9.08 6.12
N THR A 48 -3.65 -9.31 7.43
CA THR A 48 -4.30 -8.46 8.42
C THR A 48 -3.31 -7.74 9.32
N SER A 49 -2.02 -8.03 9.20
CA SER A 49 -1.01 -7.36 10.01
C SER A 49 -0.43 -6.17 9.27
N PHE A 50 0.01 -5.17 10.03
CA PHE A 50 0.69 -4.01 9.47
C PHE A 50 1.90 -4.44 8.62
N ASP A 51 2.74 -5.31 9.19
CA ASP A 51 3.94 -5.77 8.49
C ASP A 51 3.62 -6.51 7.20
N GLY A 52 2.57 -7.34 7.22
CA GLY A 52 2.14 -8.06 6.02
C GLY A 52 1.65 -7.14 4.93
N LEU A 53 0.89 -6.10 5.30
CA LEU A 53 0.40 -5.13 4.33
C LEU A 53 1.55 -4.31 3.74
N VAL A 54 2.47 -3.88 4.58
CA VAL A 54 3.63 -3.12 4.12
C VAL A 54 4.48 -3.98 3.18
N ALA A 55 4.72 -5.23 3.54
CA ALA A 55 5.53 -6.13 2.72
C ALA A 55 4.88 -6.37 1.36
N ALA A 56 3.56 -6.58 1.34
CA ALA A 56 2.84 -6.82 0.09
C ALA A 56 2.91 -5.61 -0.84
N ALA A 57 2.68 -4.42 -0.30
CA ALA A 57 2.72 -3.20 -1.11
C ALA A 57 4.15 -2.87 -1.54
N SER A 58 5.12 -3.01 -0.65
CA SER A 58 6.52 -2.73 -0.97
C SER A 58 7.04 -3.67 -2.06
N GLY A 59 6.61 -4.94 -2.02
CA GLY A 59 7.00 -5.91 -3.03
C GLY A 59 6.49 -5.56 -4.42
N GLN A 60 5.41 -4.79 -4.53
CA GLN A 60 4.85 -4.36 -5.81
C GLN A 60 5.27 -2.95 -6.21
N LEU A 61 5.93 -2.24 -5.32
CA LEU A 61 6.15 -0.80 -5.50
C LEU A 61 6.92 -0.48 -6.77
N GLN A 62 8.03 -1.19 -7.03
CA GLN A 62 8.83 -0.93 -8.21
C GLN A 62 8.06 -1.21 -9.49
N THR A 63 7.28 -2.28 -9.50
CA THR A 63 6.43 -2.63 -10.63
C THR A 63 5.40 -1.52 -10.87
N ILE A 64 4.78 -1.01 -9.81
CA ILE A 64 3.80 0.06 -9.90
C ILE A 64 4.45 1.31 -10.49
N ILE A 65 5.62 1.69 -9.98
CA ILE A 65 6.33 2.87 -10.46
C ILE A 65 6.64 2.73 -11.95
N ASN A 66 7.11 1.55 -12.35
CA ASN A 66 7.44 1.31 -13.75
C ASN A 66 6.21 1.39 -14.65
N MET A 67 5.07 0.92 -14.17
CA MET A 67 3.83 0.97 -14.95
C MET A 67 3.29 2.39 -15.10
N LEU A 68 3.50 3.24 -14.11
CA LEU A 68 2.97 4.59 -14.10
C LEU A 68 3.94 5.62 -14.71
N SER A 69 5.17 5.24 -14.94
CA SER A 69 6.19 6.15 -15.48
C SER A 69 6.06 6.41 -16.96
#